data_1105402b06086aa7b597ab55c0f9c831
#
_entry.id   1105402b06086aa7b597ab55c0f9c831
#
_cell.length_a   1.000
_cell.length_b   1.000
_cell.length_c   1.000
_cell.angle_alpha   90.00
_cell.angle_beta   90.00
_cell.angle_gamma   90.00
#
_symmetry.space_group_name_H-M   'P 1'
#
loop_
_entity.id
_entity.type
_entity.pdbx_description
1 polymer ?
#
loop_
_entity_poly.entity_id
_entity_poly.type
_entity_poly.pdbx_seq_one_letter_code
_entity_poly.pdbx_strand_id
1 'polypeptide(L)'
;MRPGRWRRAGRWLVGRLLGAVFVLWAVATLIFFAIRLVPGDPAEAILGGPGSQASAEALDSVRRQYGLDQPLFVQYLAQLGRLATGDLGTSYSLRTDVGRLLLDQLPGTIGLALLALVVAWSIAIATAWWATLGGRIASAVSSGLEVVASAVPHFWLASLLILVFSTRLGLLPAVSTGTPAGLVLPVVTLAIPVAGFLGQVTRDSLLDAAATPFALSARARGEGPSGLFVRHLLRHAALPGLALSGWAFGSLLSGAVVVESVFARPGLGRTLLGAVTLRDIPLVTGVALVSALAYVVVVALGDLAERAVDPRGRAA
;
A
#
# COMPACT_ATOMS: atom_id res chain seq x y z
N MET A 1 -20.28 33.52 -9.85
CA MET A 1 -19.97 32.16 -9.35
C MET A 1 -20.80 31.16 -10.16
N ARG A 2 -20.18 30.23 -10.92
CA ARG A 2 -20.90 29.33 -11.85
C ARG A 2 -21.56 28.18 -11.08
N PRO A 3 -22.91 28.03 -11.11
CA PRO A 3 -23.66 27.05 -10.32
C PRO A 3 -23.35 25.57 -10.65
N GLY A 4 -22.62 25.29 -11.73
CA GLY A 4 -22.27 23.94 -12.16
C GLY A 4 -21.11 23.27 -11.40
N ARG A 5 -20.22 24.03 -10.74
CA ARG A 5 -19.04 23.48 -10.06
C ARG A 5 -19.41 22.67 -8.81
N TRP A 6 -20.35 23.15 -8.01
CA TRP A 6 -20.81 22.46 -6.80
C TRP A 6 -21.54 21.15 -7.12
N ARG A 7 -22.35 21.13 -8.18
CA ARG A 7 -23.05 19.90 -8.61
C ARG A 7 -22.07 18.84 -9.17
N ARG A 8 -20.99 19.24 -9.84
CA ARG A 8 -19.96 18.30 -10.32
C ARG A 8 -19.14 17.76 -9.15
N ALA A 9 -18.72 18.62 -8.22
CA ALA A 9 -18.01 18.19 -7.01
C ALA A 9 -18.86 17.24 -6.15
N GLY A 10 -20.16 17.54 -5.99
CA GLY A 10 -21.08 16.66 -5.27
C GLY A 10 -21.24 15.28 -5.93
N ARG A 11 -21.43 15.23 -7.26
CA ARG A 11 -21.52 13.95 -7.98
C ARG A 11 -20.24 13.13 -7.88
N TRP A 12 -19.07 13.77 -7.96
CA TRP A 12 -17.80 13.10 -7.79
C TRP A 12 -17.66 12.53 -6.38
N LEU A 13 -18.00 13.31 -5.35
CA LEU A 13 -17.92 12.86 -3.96
C LEU A 13 -18.87 11.69 -3.69
N VAL A 14 -20.11 11.77 -4.18
CA VAL A 14 -21.07 10.66 -4.06
C VAL A 14 -20.56 9.41 -4.77
N GLY A 15 -20.03 9.53 -5.99
CA GLY A 15 -19.46 8.40 -6.71
C GLY A 15 -18.27 7.76 -5.95
N ARG A 16 -17.41 8.57 -5.33
CA ARG A 16 -16.29 8.09 -4.49
C ARG A 16 -16.78 7.38 -3.23
N LEU A 17 -17.76 7.94 -2.55
CA LEU A 17 -18.33 7.32 -1.35
C LEU A 17 -19.02 5.99 -1.67
N LEU A 18 -19.81 5.92 -2.74
CA LEU A 18 -20.42 4.67 -3.19
C LEU A 18 -19.36 3.63 -3.58
N GLY A 19 -18.31 4.06 -4.30
CA GLY A 19 -17.17 3.19 -4.62
C GLY A 19 -16.45 2.68 -3.38
N ALA A 20 -16.20 3.54 -2.39
CA ALA A 20 -15.59 3.17 -1.12
C ALA A 20 -16.45 2.13 -0.36
N VAL A 21 -17.75 2.39 -0.24
CA VAL A 21 -18.69 1.45 0.42
C VAL A 21 -18.72 0.12 -0.32
N PHE A 22 -18.77 0.15 -1.66
CA PHE A 22 -18.72 -1.08 -2.46
C PHE A 22 -17.44 -1.88 -2.24
N VAL A 23 -16.27 -1.22 -2.26
CA VAL A 23 -14.97 -1.89 -2.03
C VAL A 23 -14.92 -2.49 -0.63
N LEU A 24 -15.32 -1.75 0.42
CA LEU A 24 -15.33 -2.26 1.78
C LEU A 24 -16.30 -3.45 1.94
N TRP A 25 -17.48 -3.35 1.35
CA TRP A 25 -18.44 -4.47 1.33
C TRP A 25 -17.86 -5.69 0.60
N ALA A 26 -17.26 -5.49 -0.58
CA ALA A 26 -16.66 -6.58 -1.35
C ALA A 26 -15.52 -7.26 -0.59
N VAL A 27 -14.63 -6.48 0.04
CA VAL A 27 -13.53 -7.00 0.88
C VAL A 27 -14.08 -7.79 2.07
N ALA A 28 -15.06 -7.25 2.81
CA ALA A 28 -15.69 -7.95 3.93
C ALA A 28 -16.33 -9.27 3.49
N THR A 29 -17.02 -9.25 2.35
CA THR A 29 -17.67 -10.43 1.77
C THR A 29 -16.66 -11.49 1.34
N LEU A 30 -15.61 -11.07 0.60
CA LEU A 30 -14.56 -12.00 0.16
C LEU A 30 -13.87 -12.67 1.34
N ILE A 31 -13.51 -11.90 2.38
CA ILE A 31 -12.85 -12.45 3.56
C ILE A 31 -13.79 -13.40 4.31
N PHE A 32 -15.07 -13.01 4.47
CA PHE A 32 -16.07 -13.86 5.12
C PHE A 32 -16.13 -15.25 4.50
N PHE A 33 -16.16 -15.34 3.17
CA PHE A 33 -16.20 -16.63 2.46
C PHE A 33 -14.82 -17.27 2.38
N ALA A 34 -13.75 -16.51 2.10
CA ALA A 34 -12.40 -17.07 1.95
C ALA A 34 -11.92 -17.81 3.21
N ILE A 35 -12.16 -17.25 4.39
CA ILE A 35 -11.75 -17.90 5.66
C ILE A 35 -12.53 -19.21 5.88
N ARG A 36 -13.77 -19.28 5.43
CA ARG A 36 -14.60 -20.49 5.55
C ARG A 36 -14.24 -21.60 4.57
N LEU A 37 -13.51 -21.27 3.50
CA LEU A 37 -12.93 -22.27 2.59
C LEU A 37 -11.68 -22.93 3.16
N VAL A 38 -11.05 -22.30 4.18
CA VAL A 38 -9.88 -22.88 4.84
C VAL A 38 -10.34 -24.04 5.74
N PRO A 39 -9.86 -25.29 5.55
CA PRO A 39 -10.26 -26.44 6.38
C PRO A 39 -9.98 -26.21 7.86
N GLY A 40 -10.94 -26.51 8.75
CA GLY A 40 -10.83 -26.44 10.21
C GLY A 40 -12.01 -25.72 10.85
N ASP A 41 -12.19 -25.94 12.15
CA ASP A 41 -13.28 -25.35 12.91
C ASP A 41 -12.87 -23.99 13.50
N PRO A 42 -13.60 -22.90 13.22
CA PRO A 42 -13.34 -21.60 13.85
C PRO A 42 -13.41 -21.65 15.39
N ALA A 43 -14.23 -22.53 15.97
CA ALA A 43 -14.32 -22.69 17.42
C ALA A 43 -13.02 -23.26 18.01
N GLU A 44 -12.36 -24.18 17.32
CA GLU A 44 -11.03 -24.67 17.71
C GLU A 44 -9.99 -23.55 17.66
N ALA A 45 -10.03 -22.71 16.64
CA ALA A 45 -9.12 -21.58 16.51
C ALA A 45 -9.25 -20.59 17.69
N ILE A 46 -10.47 -20.34 18.16
CA ILE A 46 -10.75 -19.49 19.33
C ILE A 46 -10.20 -20.11 20.63
N LEU A 47 -10.20 -21.42 20.75
CA LEU A 47 -9.73 -22.15 21.92
C LEU A 47 -8.23 -22.51 21.88
N GLY A 48 -7.46 -21.92 20.97
CA GLY A 48 -6.00 -22.10 20.90
C GLY A 48 -5.51 -22.89 19.69
N GLY A 49 -6.40 -23.19 18.75
CA GLY A 49 -6.08 -23.81 17.47
C GLY A 49 -6.08 -25.34 17.44
N PRO A 50 -5.71 -25.93 16.29
CA PRO A 50 -5.62 -27.37 16.13
C PRO A 50 -4.67 -27.97 17.15
N GLY A 51 -5.17 -28.85 18.04
CA GLY A 51 -4.41 -29.45 19.13
C GLY A 51 -4.67 -28.87 20.51
N SER A 52 -5.61 -27.94 20.66
CA SER A 52 -5.99 -27.36 21.97
C SER A 52 -6.61 -28.36 22.95
N GLN A 53 -6.87 -29.60 22.55
CA GLN A 53 -7.57 -30.61 23.34
C GLN A 53 -8.86 -30.09 24.05
N ALA A 54 -9.52 -29.10 23.42
CA ALA A 54 -10.74 -28.55 23.95
C ALA A 54 -11.84 -29.61 24.02
N SER A 55 -12.59 -29.65 25.13
CA SER A 55 -13.71 -30.57 25.27
C SER A 55 -14.83 -30.21 24.26
N ALA A 56 -15.65 -31.22 23.92
CA ALA A 56 -16.81 -31.00 23.05
C ALA A 56 -17.74 -29.90 23.60
N GLU A 57 -17.93 -29.88 24.94
CA GLU A 57 -18.76 -28.87 25.61
C GLU A 57 -18.17 -27.46 25.48
N ALA A 58 -16.83 -27.31 25.55
CA ALA A 58 -16.15 -26.03 25.37
C ALA A 58 -16.31 -25.53 23.93
N LEU A 59 -16.16 -26.41 22.94
CA LEU A 59 -16.38 -26.10 21.53
C LEU A 59 -17.81 -25.64 21.27
N ASP A 60 -18.80 -26.36 21.79
CA ASP A 60 -20.22 -26.02 21.64
C ASP A 60 -20.60 -24.72 22.37
N SER A 61 -19.98 -24.45 23.51
CA SER A 61 -20.13 -23.16 24.20
C SER A 61 -19.63 -22.00 23.36
N VAL A 62 -18.44 -22.13 22.78
CA VAL A 62 -17.86 -21.12 21.89
C VAL A 62 -18.69 -20.95 20.60
N ARG A 63 -19.15 -22.06 19.99
CA ARG A 63 -20.00 -21.95 18.79
C ARG A 63 -21.27 -21.14 19.09
N ARG A 64 -21.94 -21.38 20.22
CA ARG A 64 -23.13 -20.61 20.64
C ARG A 64 -22.78 -19.16 20.97
N GLN A 65 -21.69 -18.93 21.71
CA GLN A 65 -21.26 -17.59 22.11
C GLN A 65 -20.95 -16.68 20.94
N TYR A 66 -20.33 -17.22 19.86
CA TYR A 66 -19.94 -16.48 18.67
C TYR A 66 -20.92 -16.65 17.49
N GLY A 67 -22.05 -17.36 17.71
CA GLY A 67 -23.08 -17.59 16.69
C GLY A 67 -22.59 -18.41 15.50
N LEU A 68 -21.57 -19.25 15.69
CA LEU A 68 -21.02 -20.13 14.67
C LEU A 68 -21.94 -21.31 14.35
N ASP A 69 -22.90 -21.60 15.20
CA ASP A 69 -23.99 -22.58 15.04
C ASP A 69 -25.11 -22.08 14.14
N GLN A 70 -25.18 -20.78 13.86
CA GLN A 70 -26.21 -20.17 13.02
C GLN A 70 -25.98 -20.47 11.53
N PRO A 71 -27.05 -20.42 10.69
CA PRO A 71 -26.88 -20.51 9.24
C PRO A 71 -25.91 -19.46 8.69
N LEU A 72 -25.09 -19.83 7.70
CA LEU A 72 -24.06 -18.94 7.14
C LEU A 72 -24.58 -17.58 6.72
N PHE A 73 -25.79 -17.50 6.17
CA PHE A 73 -26.43 -16.26 5.78
C PHE A 73 -26.70 -15.34 6.97
N VAL A 74 -27.11 -15.91 8.11
CA VAL A 74 -27.36 -15.16 9.36
C VAL A 74 -26.04 -14.61 9.91
N GLN A 75 -25.00 -15.44 9.94
CA GLN A 75 -23.65 -15.02 10.34
C GLN A 75 -23.12 -13.88 9.47
N TYR A 76 -23.33 -13.98 8.14
CA TYR A 76 -22.92 -12.95 7.19
C TYR A 76 -23.64 -11.62 7.43
N LEU A 77 -24.96 -11.63 7.57
CA LEU A 77 -25.73 -10.41 7.85
C LEU A 77 -25.38 -9.82 9.22
N ALA A 78 -25.17 -10.64 10.23
CA ALA A 78 -24.75 -10.20 11.56
C ALA A 78 -23.36 -9.52 11.49
N GLN A 79 -22.42 -10.07 10.72
CA GLN A 79 -21.12 -9.44 10.48
C GLN A 79 -21.26 -8.10 9.78
N LEU A 80 -22.04 -8.02 8.68
CA LEU A 80 -22.25 -6.77 7.98
C LEU A 80 -22.93 -5.72 8.86
N GLY A 81 -23.88 -6.12 9.70
CA GLY A 81 -24.55 -5.23 10.67
C GLY A 81 -23.56 -4.62 11.66
N ARG A 82 -22.67 -5.41 12.23
CA ARG A 82 -21.60 -4.92 13.12
C ARG A 82 -20.66 -3.96 12.40
N LEU A 83 -20.18 -4.36 11.22
CA LEU A 83 -19.29 -3.51 10.43
C LEU A 83 -19.93 -2.17 10.04
N ALA A 84 -21.22 -2.15 9.76
CA ALA A 84 -21.97 -0.92 9.46
C ALA A 84 -22.07 0.04 10.66
N THR A 85 -21.97 -0.48 11.89
CA THR A 85 -21.91 0.33 13.12
C THR A 85 -20.48 0.67 13.56
N GLY A 86 -19.47 0.24 12.78
CA GLY A 86 -18.05 0.44 13.10
C GLY A 86 -17.49 -0.55 14.12
N ASP A 87 -18.27 -1.57 14.50
CA ASP A 87 -17.82 -2.64 15.39
C ASP A 87 -17.04 -3.69 14.59
N LEU A 88 -15.72 -3.70 14.76
CA LEU A 88 -14.80 -4.67 14.15
C LEU A 88 -14.70 -5.97 14.97
N GLY A 89 -15.30 -6.00 16.16
CA GLY A 89 -15.27 -7.14 17.08
C GLY A 89 -13.99 -7.22 17.92
N THR A 90 -13.86 -8.35 18.60
CA THR A 90 -12.72 -8.67 19.47
C THR A 90 -11.85 -9.74 18.81
N SER A 91 -10.54 -9.53 18.80
CA SER A 91 -9.54 -10.51 18.37
C SER A 91 -9.65 -11.80 19.19
N TYR A 92 -9.71 -12.93 18.52
CA TYR A 92 -9.79 -14.22 19.20
C TYR A 92 -8.49 -14.60 19.91
N SER A 93 -7.36 -14.30 19.27
CA SER A 93 -6.03 -14.65 19.79
C SER A 93 -5.53 -13.68 20.84
N LEU A 94 -5.76 -12.37 20.64
CA LEU A 94 -5.24 -11.32 21.52
C LEU A 94 -6.25 -10.88 22.60
N ARG A 95 -7.52 -11.30 22.48
CA ARG A 95 -8.62 -10.95 23.40
C ARG A 95 -8.76 -9.44 23.64
N THR A 96 -8.48 -8.65 22.60
CA THR A 96 -8.48 -7.19 22.63
C THR A 96 -9.38 -6.69 21.52
N ASP A 97 -9.99 -5.53 21.70
CA ASP A 97 -10.78 -4.84 20.67
C ASP A 97 -9.95 -4.60 19.41
N VAL A 98 -10.48 -5.04 18.25
CA VAL A 98 -9.78 -4.96 16.96
C VAL A 98 -9.55 -3.51 16.55
N GLY A 99 -10.54 -2.63 16.78
CA GLY A 99 -10.41 -1.21 16.42
C GLY A 99 -9.24 -0.55 17.12
N ARG A 100 -9.06 -0.83 18.43
CA ARG A 100 -7.92 -0.33 19.22
C ARG A 100 -6.59 -0.85 18.68
N LEU A 101 -6.49 -2.17 18.43
CA LEU A 101 -5.27 -2.78 17.85
C LEU A 101 -4.88 -2.13 16.53
N LEU A 102 -5.88 -1.86 15.67
CA LEU A 102 -5.62 -1.24 14.38
C LEU A 102 -5.18 0.21 14.51
N LEU A 103 -5.78 0.98 15.40
CA LEU A 103 -5.37 2.38 15.64
C LEU A 103 -3.93 2.47 16.14
N ASP A 104 -3.48 1.51 16.93
CA ASP A 104 -2.10 1.46 17.43
C ASP A 104 -1.09 1.09 16.33
N GLN A 105 -1.47 0.22 15.38
CA GLN A 105 -0.55 -0.28 14.34
C GLN A 105 -0.58 0.53 13.04
N LEU A 106 -1.72 1.12 12.70
CA LEU A 106 -1.95 1.85 11.45
C LEU A 106 -0.92 2.96 11.19
N PRO A 107 -0.58 3.84 12.16
CA PRO A 107 0.39 4.91 11.93
C PRO A 107 1.77 4.39 11.52
N GLY A 108 2.18 3.26 12.08
CA GLY A 108 3.46 2.61 11.77
C GLY A 108 3.55 2.15 10.32
N THR A 109 2.52 1.46 9.84
CA THR A 109 2.46 0.96 8.45
C THR A 109 2.28 2.08 7.44
N ILE A 110 1.37 3.04 7.71
CA ILE A 110 1.17 4.19 6.82
C ILE A 110 2.43 5.05 6.74
N GLY A 111 3.07 5.32 7.88
CA GLY A 111 4.33 6.08 7.90
C GLY A 111 5.44 5.40 7.12
N LEU A 112 5.58 4.06 7.24
CA LEU A 112 6.53 3.27 6.47
C LEU A 112 6.23 3.35 4.96
N ALA A 113 4.97 3.17 4.56
CA ALA A 113 4.56 3.21 3.16
C ALA A 113 4.76 4.61 2.54
N LEU A 114 4.39 5.68 3.25
CA LEU A 114 4.59 7.05 2.77
C LEU A 114 6.08 7.39 2.64
N LEU A 115 6.91 7.02 3.61
CA LEU A 115 8.34 7.26 3.54
C LEU A 115 8.97 6.47 2.38
N ALA A 116 8.57 5.22 2.20
CA ALA A 116 9.01 4.40 1.06
C ALA A 116 8.57 5.00 -0.29
N LEU A 117 7.37 5.56 -0.38
CA LEU A 117 6.88 6.24 -1.58
C LEU A 117 7.71 7.49 -1.91
N VAL A 118 8.04 8.30 -0.90
CA VAL A 118 8.91 9.47 -1.07
C VAL A 118 10.30 9.06 -1.55
N VAL A 119 10.89 8.03 -0.96
CA VAL A 119 12.20 7.50 -1.39
C VAL A 119 12.11 6.91 -2.79
N ALA A 120 11.04 6.17 -3.12
CA ALA A 120 10.82 5.62 -4.46
C ALA A 120 10.75 6.72 -5.53
N TRP A 121 9.99 7.79 -5.28
CA TRP A 121 9.94 8.95 -6.16
C TRP A 121 11.29 9.65 -6.29
N SER A 122 12.02 9.80 -5.20
CA SER A 122 13.35 10.42 -5.22
C SER A 122 14.32 9.64 -6.10
N ILE A 123 14.32 8.31 -5.99
CA ILE A 123 15.11 7.41 -6.84
C ILE A 123 14.65 7.49 -8.30
N ALA A 124 13.35 7.41 -8.57
CA ALA A 124 12.78 7.45 -9.91
C ALA A 124 13.13 8.75 -10.64
N ILE A 125 13.03 9.90 -9.97
CA ILE A 125 13.40 11.21 -10.54
C ILE A 125 14.90 11.29 -10.76
N ALA A 126 15.73 10.79 -9.84
CA ALA A 126 17.19 10.81 -9.99
C ALA A 126 17.66 9.93 -11.15
N THR A 127 17.11 8.71 -11.30
CA THR A 127 17.44 7.83 -12.43
C THR A 127 16.98 8.40 -13.76
N ALA A 128 15.78 8.96 -13.81
CA ALA A 128 15.24 9.61 -15.00
C ALA A 128 16.06 10.87 -15.40
N TRP A 129 16.50 11.66 -14.43
CA TRP A 129 17.42 12.77 -14.67
C TRP A 129 18.73 12.28 -15.27
N TRP A 130 19.37 11.30 -14.64
CA TRP A 130 20.62 10.73 -15.12
C TRP A 130 20.47 10.15 -16.53
N ALA A 131 19.39 9.42 -16.81
CA ALA A 131 19.09 8.90 -18.14
C ALA A 131 18.97 9.98 -19.22
N THR A 132 18.38 11.12 -18.86
CA THR A 132 18.14 12.24 -19.81
C THR A 132 19.40 13.03 -20.12
N LEU A 133 20.28 13.24 -19.14
CA LEU A 133 21.49 14.06 -19.28
C LEU A 133 22.74 13.27 -19.66
N GLY A 134 22.82 11.99 -19.28
CA GLY A 134 24.01 11.15 -19.42
C GLY A 134 24.16 10.48 -20.81
N GLY A 135 23.27 10.75 -21.74
CA GLY A 135 23.32 10.18 -23.09
C GLY A 135 22.89 8.70 -23.18
N ARG A 136 23.21 8.05 -24.29
CA ARG A 136 22.72 6.70 -24.61
C ARG A 136 23.12 5.63 -23.58
N ILE A 137 24.34 5.69 -23.06
CA ILE A 137 24.83 4.70 -22.10
C ILE A 137 24.08 4.85 -20.77
N ALA A 138 23.95 6.06 -20.24
CA ALA A 138 23.22 6.35 -19.03
C ALA A 138 21.74 5.95 -19.14
N SER A 139 21.12 6.23 -20.29
CA SER A 139 19.74 5.81 -20.55
C SER A 139 19.58 4.28 -20.57
N ALA A 140 20.50 3.56 -21.22
CA ALA A 140 20.47 2.10 -21.28
C ALA A 140 20.68 1.46 -19.89
N VAL A 141 21.64 1.98 -19.11
CA VAL A 141 21.93 1.51 -17.76
C VAL A 141 20.75 1.81 -16.81
N SER A 142 20.20 3.02 -16.86
CA SER A 142 19.01 3.36 -16.07
C SER A 142 17.84 2.43 -16.38
N SER A 143 17.56 2.19 -17.67
CA SER A 143 16.51 1.26 -18.09
C SER A 143 16.73 -0.15 -17.55
N GLY A 144 17.97 -0.66 -17.63
CA GLY A 144 18.31 -1.97 -17.08
C GLY A 144 18.13 -2.04 -15.56
N LEU A 145 18.58 -1.02 -14.82
CA LEU A 145 18.41 -0.93 -13.38
C LEU A 145 16.93 -0.85 -12.97
N GLU A 146 16.13 -0.06 -13.67
CA GLU A 146 14.70 0.08 -13.43
C GLU A 146 13.95 -1.25 -13.63
N VAL A 147 14.27 -1.98 -14.71
CA VAL A 147 13.68 -3.31 -14.98
C VAL A 147 14.07 -4.31 -13.90
N VAL A 148 15.36 -4.39 -13.57
CA VAL A 148 15.84 -5.29 -12.49
C VAL A 148 15.20 -4.92 -11.17
N ALA A 149 15.19 -3.65 -10.79
CA ALA A 149 14.60 -3.19 -9.53
C ALA A 149 13.12 -3.55 -9.42
N SER A 150 12.33 -3.34 -10.48
CA SER A 150 10.89 -3.64 -10.48
C SER A 150 10.57 -5.14 -10.40
N ALA A 151 11.49 -6.00 -10.80
CA ALA A 151 11.31 -7.46 -10.80
C ALA A 151 11.75 -8.14 -9.50
N VAL A 152 12.51 -7.45 -8.63
CA VAL A 152 13.07 -8.05 -7.43
C VAL A 152 12.00 -8.27 -6.34
N PRO A 153 11.83 -9.50 -5.82
CA PRO A 153 10.90 -9.76 -4.73
C PRO A 153 11.34 -9.09 -3.42
N HIS A 154 10.39 -8.49 -2.70
CA HIS A 154 10.67 -7.79 -1.43
C HIS A 154 11.39 -8.67 -0.40
N PHE A 155 11.00 -9.94 -0.23
CA PHE A 155 11.63 -10.85 0.74
C PHE A 155 13.10 -11.15 0.40
N TRP A 156 13.41 -11.29 -0.88
CA TRP A 156 14.78 -11.54 -1.34
C TRP A 156 15.64 -10.30 -1.14
N LEU A 157 15.12 -9.13 -1.51
CA LEU A 157 15.81 -7.87 -1.31
C LEU A 157 16.05 -7.59 0.18
N ALA A 158 15.06 -7.82 1.04
CA ALA A 158 15.20 -7.70 2.49
C ALA A 158 16.34 -8.56 3.01
N SER A 159 16.37 -9.86 2.62
CA SER A 159 17.39 -10.80 3.03
C SER A 159 18.79 -10.37 2.57
N LEU A 160 18.92 -9.90 1.33
CA LEU A 160 20.17 -9.40 0.78
C LEU A 160 20.65 -8.14 1.52
N LEU A 161 19.77 -7.20 1.78
CA LEU A 161 20.11 -5.96 2.50
C LEU A 161 20.51 -6.24 3.95
N ILE A 162 19.84 -7.16 4.64
CA ILE A 162 20.23 -7.62 5.98
C ILE A 162 21.60 -8.26 5.92
N LEU A 163 21.85 -9.19 4.99
CA LEU A 163 23.13 -9.85 4.84
C LEU A 163 24.27 -8.85 4.64
N VAL A 164 24.10 -7.90 3.74
CA VAL A 164 25.15 -6.94 3.40
C VAL A 164 25.31 -5.88 4.49
N PHE A 165 24.26 -5.13 4.80
CA PHE A 165 24.37 -3.93 5.64
C PHE A 165 24.33 -4.21 7.13
N SER A 166 23.69 -5.29 7.56
CA SER A 166 23.62 -5.66 8.96
C SER A 166 24.70 -6.69 9.32
N THR A 167 24.73 -7.83 8.62
CA THR A 167 25.57 -8.96 9.01
C THR A 167 27.04 -8.76 8.61
N ARG A 168 27.31 -8.28 7.38
CA ARG A 168 28.67 -8.14 6.87
C ARG A 168 29.33 -6.83 7.27
N LEU A 169 28.60 -5.72 7.12
CA LEU A 169 29.12 -4.38 7.36
C LEU A 169 28.84 -3.87 8.77
N GLY A 170 27.87 -4.41 9.51
CA GLY A 170 27.50 -3.95 10.85
C GLY A 170 26.98 -2.51 10.93
N LEU A 171 26.51 -1.95 9.78
CA LEU A 171 26.13 -0.53 9.68
C LEU A 171 24.70 -0.26 10.14
N LEU A 172 23.78 -1.20 9.92
CA LEU A 172 22.34 -1.02 10.14
C LEU A 172 21.78 -2.25 10.88
N PRO A 173 20.78 -2.07 11.76
CA PRO A 173 20.20 -3.19 12.49
C PRO A 173 19.34 -4.08 11.56
N ALA A 174 19.41 -5.41 11.77
CA ALA A 174 18.59 -6.38 11.06
C ALA A 174 17.11 -6.34 11.47
N VAL A 175 16.84 -5.89 12.69
CA VAL A 175 15.50 -5.81 13.29
C VAL A 175 15.15 -4.33 13.50
N SER A 176 13.89 -3.97 13.28
CA SER A 176 13.42 -2.61 13.49
C SER A 176 13.37 -2.29 15.00
N THR A 177 14.27 -1.43 15.44
CA THR A 177 14.46 -1.07 16.87
C THR A 177 13.66 0.17 17.30
N GLY A 178 12.76 0.68 16.45
CA GLY A 178 12.07 1.97 16.71
C GLY A 178 12.94 3.20 16.48
N THR A 179 14.22 3.04 16.15
CA THR A 179 15.15 4.13 15.83
C THR A 179 15.12 4.47 14.33
N PRO A 180 15.55 5.67 13.90
CA PRO A 180 15.68 6.01 12.49
C PRO A 180 16.57 5.04 11.71
N ALA A 181 17.66 4.53 12.30
CA ALA A 181 18.52 3.54 11.68
C ALA A 181 17.77 2.22 11.37
N GLY A 182 16.86 1.80 12.27
CA GLY A 182 16.02 0.61 12.08
C GLY A 182 14.92 0.77 11.02
N LEU A 183 14.71 1.99 10.49
CA LEU A 183 13.78 2.25 9.39
C LEU A 183 14.43 2.16 8.00
N VAL A 184 15.76 2.30 7.91
CA VAL A 184 16.45 2.43 6.62
C VAL A 184 16.23 1.19 5.75
N LEU A 185 16.57 0.00 6.26
CA LEU A 185 16.43 -1.25 5.49
C LEU A 185 14.98 -1.56 5.10
N PRO A 186 13.97 -1.45 5.99
CA PRO A 186 12.57 -1.60 5.63
C PRO A 186 12.11 -0.64 4.52
N VAL A 187 12.47 0.65 4.64
CA VAL A 187 12.09 1.67 3.66
C VAL A 187 12.73 1.40 2.31
N VAL A 188 14.03 1.10 2.27
CA VAL A 188 14.75 0.80 1.02
C VAL A 188 14.21 -0.46 0.35
N THR A 189 13.89 -1.49 1.14
CA THR A 189 13.30 -2.74 0.63
C THR A 189 11.96 -2.49 -0.09
N LEU A 190 11.11 -1.65 0.48
CA LEU A 190 9.83 -1.29 -0.14
C LEU A 190 10.01 -0.34 -1.32
N ALA A 191 10.93 0.61 -1.21
CA ALA A 191 11.10 1.68 -2.18
C ALA A 191 11.69 1.22 -3.51
N ILE A 192 12.68 0.32 -3.51
CA ILE A 192 13.43 -0.08 -4.72
C ILE A 192 12.53 -0.64 -5.82
N PRO A 193 11.64 -1.65 -5.59
CA PRO A 193 10.80 -2.18 -6.64
C PRO A 193 9.81 -1.14 -7.20
N VAL A 194 9.24 -0.32 -6.32
CA VAL A 194 8.33 0.77 -6.72
C VAL A 194 9.07 1.86 -7.48
N ALA A 195 10.30 2.20 -7.07
CA ALA A 195 11.16 3.16 -7.78
C ALA A 195 11.50 2.68 -9.19
N GLY A 196 11.78 1.37 -9.37
CA GLY A 196 12.01 0.78 -10.68
C GLY A 196 10.81 0.99 -11.61
N PHE A 197 9.61 0.71 -11.14
CA PHE A 197 8.38 0.90 -11.91
C PHE A 197 8.09 2.39 -12.22
N LEU A 198 8.12 3.25 -11.20
CA LEU A 198 7.90 4.69 -11.38
C LEU A 198 8.97 5.33 -12.26
N GLY A 199 10.22 4.85 -12.17
CA GLY A 199 11.34 5.28 -12.99
C GLY A 199 11.10 5.03 -14.47
N GLN A 200 10.67 3.81 -14.83
CA GLN A 200 10.33 3.45 -16.23
C GLN A 200 9.27 4.39 -16.80
N VAL A 201 8.13 4.56 -16.09
CA VAL A 201 7.03 5.42 -16.57
C VAL A 201 7.47 6.88 -16.67
N THR A 202 8.21 7.37 -15.68
CA THR A 202 8.69 8.76 -15.66
C THR A 202 9.70 9.01 -16.77
N ARG A 203 10.65 8.09 -17.00
CA ARG A 203 11.66 8.19 -18.04
C ARG A 203 11.04 8.19 -19.44
N ASP A 204 10.10 7.28 -19.72
CA ASP A 204 9.43 7.22 -21.01
C ASP A 204 8.65 8.51 -21.29
N SER A 205 7.92 9.01 -20.29
CA SER A 205 7.21 10.30 -20.39
C SER A 205 8.16 11.50 -20.58
N LEU A 206 9.38 11.45 -20.00
CA LEU A 206 10.41 12.47 -20.21
C LEU A 206 10.96 12.46 -21.64
N LEU A 207 11.20 11.27 -22.18
CA LEU A 207 11.69 11.13 -23.57
C LEU A 207 10.64 11.65 -24.55
N ASP A 208 9.37 11.33 -24.35
CA ASP A 208 8.26 11.85 -25.16
C ASP A 208 8.16 13.37 -25.05
N ALA A 209 8.22 13.92 -23.83
CA ALA A 209 8.18 15.36 -23.61
C ALA A 209 9.38 16.08 -24.25
N ALA A 210 10.57 15.47 -24.25
CA ALA A 210 11.78 16.05 -24.85
C ALA A 210 11.74 16.14 -26.38
N ALA A 211 10.90 15.33 -27.03
CA ALA A 211 10.67 15.34 -28.46
C ALA A 211 9.63 16.39 -28.95
N THR A 212 8.93 17.04 -27.99
CA THR A 212 7.85 18.00 -28.30
C THR A 212 8.37 19.36 -28.80
N PRO A 213 7.55 20.12 -29.55
CA PRO A 213 7.93 21.46 -30.04
C PRO A 213 8.28 22.46 -28.93
N PHE A 214 7.65 22.37 -27.74
CA PHE A 214 7.98 23.29 -26.64
C PHE A 214 9.41 23.05 -26.09
N ALA A 215 9.85 21.79 -26.04
CA ALA A 215 11.21 21.46 -25.62
C ALA A 215 12.25 21.97 -26.64
N LEU A 216 11.97 21.83 -27.93
CA LEU A 216 12.80 22.39 -28.99
C LEU A 216 12.88 23.92 -28.91
N SER A 217 11.74 24.56 -28.67
CA SER A 217 11.68 26.03 -28.51
C SER A 217 12.46 26.52 -27.29
N ALA A 218 12.44 25.79 -26.19
CA ALA A 218 13.23 26.13 -25.00
C ALA A 218 14.73 26.01 -25.26
N ARG A 219 15.16 24.94 -25.94
CA ARG A 219 16.57 24.77 -26.39
C ARG A 219 17.01 25.87 -27.33
N ALA A 220 16.17 26.26 -28.30
CA ALA A 220 16.46 27.33 -29.22
C ALA A 220 16.64 28.71 -28.52
N ARG A 221 16.02 28.92 -27.39
CA ARG A 221 16.22 30.10 -26.54
C ARG A 221 17.45 30.03 -25.64
N GLY A 222 18.28 28.99 -25.78
CA GLY A 222 19.53 28.84 -25.03
C GLY A 222 19.35 28.20 -23.63
N GLU A 223 18.19 27.57 -23.33
CA GLU A 223 18.02 26.91 -22.06
C GLU A 223 18.89 25.65 -21.95
N GLY A 224 19.69 25.58 -20.89
CA GLY A 224 20.57 24.44 -20.65
C GLY A 224 19.81 23.16 -20.24
N PRO A 225 20.45 21.98 -20.37
CA PRO A 225 19.80 20.68 -20.14
C PRO A 225 19.10 20.56 -18.78
N SER A 226 19.72 21.01 -17.69
CA SER A 226 19.16 20.98 -16.34
C SER A 226 17.96 21.92 -16.17
N GLY A 227 18.02 23.11 -16.77
CA GLY A 227 16.89 24.06 -16.76
C GLY A 227 15.70 23.50 -17.53
N LEU A 228 15.95 22.95 -18.72
CA LEU A 228 14.93 22.28 -19.52
C LEU A 228 14.26 21.13 -18.74
N PHE A 229 15.06 20.29 -18.07
CA PHE A 229 14.55 19.17 -17.27
C PHE A 229 13.63 19.67 -16.16
N VAL A 230 14.11 20.54 -15.26
CA VAL A 230 13.39 20.95 -14.06
C VAL A 230 12.17 21.83 -14.37
N ARG A 231 12.33 22.81 -15.29
CA ARG A 231 11.29 23.81 -15.54
C ARG A 231 10.21 23.35 -16.53
N HIS A 232 10.57 22.45 -17.46
CA HIS A 232 9.67 22.07 -18.55
C HIS A 232 9.33 20.57 -18.55
N LEU A 233 10.34 19.68 -18.59
CA LEU A 233 10.10 18.27 -18.81
C LEU A 233 9.51 17.57 -17.58
N LEU A 234 10.06 17.81 -16.39
CA LEU A 234 9.66 17.13 -15.16
C LEU A 234 8.18 17.34 -14.84
N ARG A 235 7.67 18.55 -15.07
CA ARG A 235 6.25 18.85 -14.83
C ARG A 235 5.33 18.01 -15.72
N HIS A 236 5.71 17.76 -16.98
CA HIS A 236 4.92 16.94 -17.89
C HIS A 236 5.08 15.45 -17.63
N ALA A 237 6.30 15.02 -17.33
CA ALA A 237 6.61 13.61 -17.08
C ALA A 237 6.14 13.10 -15.72
N ALA A 238 6.02 13.97 -14.70
CA ALA A 238 5.55 13.58 -13.39
C ALA A 238 4.04 13.31 -13.34
N LEU A 239 3.23 13.87 -14.25
CA LEU A 239 1.77 13.69 -14.24
C LEU A 239 1.33 12.22 -14.33
N PRO A 240 1.81 11.41 -15.32
CA PRO A 240 1.46 9.99 -15.37
C PRO A 240 1.91 9.21 -14.13
N GLY A 241 3.09 9.53 -13.60
CA GLY A 241 3.60 8.90 -12.38
C GLY A 241 2.79 9.28 -11.13
N LEU A 242 2.32 10.52 -11.01
CA LEU A 242 1.45 10.93 -9.92
C LEU A 242 0.12 10.17 -9.95
N ALA A 243 -0.47 9.96 -11.13
CA ALA A 243 -1.66 9.12 -11.30
C ALA A 243 -1.42 7.67 -10.82
N LEU A 244 -0.20 7.14 -11.01
CA LEU A 244 0.18 5.81 -10.56
C LEU A 244 0.59 5.73 -9.08
N SER A 245 0.72 6.87 -8.38
CA SER A 245 1.09 6.87 -6.95
C SER A 245 0.05 6.17 -6.08
N GLY A 246 -1.23 6.19 -6.47
CA GLY A 246 -2.27 5.41 -5.80
C GLY A 246 -2.02 3.90 -5.90
N TRP A 247 -1.70 3.41 -7.10
CA TRP A 247 -1.30 2.01 -7.30
C TRP A 247 -0.01 1.68 -6.54
N ALA A 248 0.99 2.55 -6.62
CA ALA A 248 2.25 2.38 -5.89
C ALA A 248 2.03 2.26 -4.38
N PHE A 249 1.16 3.09 -3.80
CA PHE A 249 0.83 3.01 -2.39
C PHE A 249 0.16 1.67 -2.02
N GLY A 250 -0.76 1.17 -2.86
CA GLY A 250 -1.35 -0.15 -2.67
C GLY A 250 -0.31 -1.27 -2.70
N SER A 251 0.64 -1.20 -3.63
CA SER A 251 1.78 -2.12 -3.70
C SER A 251 2.66 -2.06 -2.45
N LEU A 252 2.92 -0.85 -1.92
CA LEU A 252 3.68 -0.66 -0.67
C LEU A 252 2.95 -1.23 0.55
N LEU A 253 1.63 -1.08 0.65
CA LEU A 253 0.84 -1.70 1.72
C LEU A 253 0.90 -3.23 1.65
N SER A 254 0.80 -3.80 0.46
CA SER A 254 0.95 -5.26 0.27
C SER A 254 2.36 -5.72 0.62
N GLY A 255 3.40 -5.00 0.18
CA GLY A 255 4.79 -5.27 0.49
C GLY A 255 5.12 -5.13 1.98
N ALA A 256 4.40 -4.24 2.69
CA ALA A 256 4.59 -4.03 4.13
C ALA A 256 4.34 -5.31 4.94
N VAL A 257 3.43 -6.20 4.50
CA VAL A 257 3.20 -7.50 5.16
C VAL A 257 4.50 -8.30 5.27
N VAL A 258 5.23 -8.39 4.17
CA VAL A 258 6.50 -9.11 4.11
C VAL A 258 7.59 -8.36 4.88
N VAL A 259 7.72 -7.06 4.64
CA VAL A 259 8.79 -6.24 5.21
C VAL A 259 8.66 -6.11 6.73
N GLU A 260 7.47 -5.85 7.25
CA GLU A 260 7.22 -5.79 8.70
C GLU A 260 7.50 -7.14 9.37
N SER A 261 7.20 -8.26 8.69
CA SER A 261 7.46 -9.60 9.20
C SER A 261 8.96 -9.91 9.23
N VAL A 262 9.69 -9.63 8.13
CA VAL A 262 11.13 -9.92 8.02
C VAL A 262 11.96 -9.07 8.99
N PHE A 263 11.64 -7.77 9.09
CA PHE A 263 12.36 -6.85 9.99
C PHE A 263 11.78 -6.81 11.41
N ALA A 264 10.87 -7.73 11.75
CA ALA A 264 10.19 -7.82 13.05
C ALA A 264 9.55 -6.49 13.51
N ARG A 265 9.13 -5.65 12.56
CA ARG A 265 8.54 -4.34 12.83
C ARG A 265 7.07 -4.49 13.25
N PRO A 266 6.61 -3.77 14.30
CA PRO A 266 5.19 -3.68 14.60
C PRO A 266 4.46 -2.92 13.49
N GLY A 267 3.29 -3.45 13.07
CA GLY A 267 2.48 -2.86 12.01
C GLY A 267 1.34 -3.77 11.58
N LEU A 268 0.45 -3.24 10.71
CA LEU A 268 -0.73 -3.96 10.22
C LEU A 268 -0.38 -5.23 9.44
N GLY A 269 0.71 -5.21 8.65
CA GLY A 269 1.10 -6.34 7.83
C GLY A 269 1.54 -7.53 8.67
N ARG A 270 2.38 -7.32 9.67
CA ARG A 270 2.80 -8.36 10.61
C ARG A 270 1.62 -8.86 11.44
N THR A 271 0.74 -7.96 11.88
CA THR A 271 -0.49 -8.30 12.58
C THR A 271 -1.40 -9.16 11.72
N LEU A 272 -1.56 -8.84 10.43
CA LEU A 272 -2.33 -9.63 9.48
C LEU A 272 -1.78 -11.05 9.34
N LEU A 273 -0.47 -11.18 9.14
CA LEU A 273 0.16 -12.50 8.99
C LEU A 273 -0.08 -13.37 10.23
N GLY A 274 0.10 -12.80 11.43
CA GLY A 274 -0.21 -13.48 12.69
C GLY A 274 -1.67 -13.88 12.81
N ALA A 275 -2.58 -12.97 12.48
CA ALA A 275 -4.03 -13.22 12.53
C ALA A 275 -4.48 -14.31 11.54
N VAL A 276 -3.90 -14.34 10.33
CA VAL A 276 -4.18 -15.41 9.34
C VAL A 276 -3.68 -16.76 9.84
N THR A 277 -2.48 -16.81 10.40
CA THR A 277 -1.90 -18.06 10.95
C THR A 277 -2.73 -18.62 12.10
N LEU A 278 -3.25 -17.74 12.96
CA LEU A 278 -4.09 -18.09 14.12
C LEU A 278 -5.58 -18.14 13.78
N ARG A 279 -5.97 -17.91 12.53
CA ARG A 279 -7.38 -17.88 12.06
C ARG A 279 -8.25 -16.89 12.84
N ASP A 280 -7.70 -15.77 13.19
CA ASP A 280 -8.40 -14.71 13.91
C ASP A 280 -9.26 -13.89 12.95
N ILE A 281 -10.48 -14.35 12.72
CA ILE A 281 -11.41 -13.80 11.72
C ILE A 281 -11.67 -12.31 11.92
N PRO A 282 -12.02 -11.82 13.13
CA PRO A 282 -12.24 -10.40 13.34
C PRO A 282 -11.01 -9.56 13.02
N LEU A 283 -9.83 -10.01 13.45
CA LEU A 283 -8.59 -9.28 13.23
C LEU A 283 -8.18 -9.26 11.75
N VAL A 284 -8.28 -10.39 11.02
CA VAL A 284 -8.04 -10.44 9.58
C VAL A 284 -8.99 -9.50 8.84
N THR A 285 -10.28 -9.56 9.16
CA THR A 285 -11.29 -8.69 8.54
C THR A 285 -11.01 -7.21 8.82
N GLY A 286 -10.71 -6.87 10.07
CA GLY A 286 -10.41 -5.50 10.48
C GLY A 286 -9.17 -4.93 9.77
N VAL A 287 -8.06 -5.67 9.75
CA VAL A 287 -6.82 -5.24 9.06
C VAL A 287 -7.09 -5.02 7.57
N ALA A 288 -7.78 -5.95 6.91
CA ALA A 288 -8.05 -5.84 5.49
C ALA A 288 -8.99 -4.66 5.15
N LEU A 289 -10.03 -4.43 5.97
CA LEU A 289 -10.93 -3.28 5.79
C LEU A 289 -10.21 -1.94 5.99
N VAL A 290 -9.37 -1.82 7.03
CA VAL A 290 -8.60 -0.60 7.28
C VAL A 290 -7.56 -0.38 6.18
N SER A 291 -6.90 -1.43 5.69
CA SER A 291 -5.97 -1.33 4.55
C SER A 291 -6.69 -0.91 3.26
N ALA A 292 -7.87 -1.47 2.99
CA ALA A 292 -8.70 -1.08 1.85
C ALA A 292 -9.18 0.38 1.97
N LEU A 293 -9.59 0.81 3.16
CA LEU A 293 -9.98 2.20 3.42
C LEU A 293 -8.79 3.16 3.22
N ALA A 294 -7.62 2.82 3.76
CA ALA A 294 -6.40 3.61 3.56
C ALA A 294 -6.05 3.74 2.07
N TYR A 295 -6.14 2.65 1.31
CA TYR A 295 -5.95 2.66 -0.14
C TYR A 295 -6.95 3.60 -0.84
N VAL A 296 -8.25 3.48 -0.53
CA VAL A 296 -9.30 4.34 -1.12
C VAL A 296 -9.06 5.81 -0.82
N VAL A 297 -8.65 6.14 0.41
CA VAL A 297 -8.31 7.51 0.82
C VAL A 297 -7.12 8.04 0.02
N VAL A 298 -6.04 7.26 -0.08
CA VAL A 298 -4.83 7.70 -0.82
C VAL A 298 -5.11 7.88 -2.31
N VAL A 299 -5.88 6.98 -2.93
CA VAL A 299 -6.30 7.14 -4.33
C VAL A 299 -7.17 8.39 -4.50
N ALA A 300 -8.09 8.67 -3.58
CA ALA A 300 -8.91 9.88 -3.63
C ALA A 300 -8.07 11.16 -3.48
N LEU A 301 -7.07 11.16 -2.61
CA LEU A 301 -6.11 12.26 -2.46
C LEU A 301 -5.24 12.43 -3.72
N GLY A 302 -4.81 11.33 -4.34
CA GLY A 302 -4.11 11.33 -5.62
C GLY A 302 -4.90 12.00 -6.73
N ASP A 303 -6.17 11.62 -6.89
CA ASP A 303 -7.08 12.23 -7.88
C ASP A 303 -7.30 13.73 -7.62
N LEU A 304 -7.35 14.16 -6.36
CA LEU A 304 -7.45 15.57 -6.01
C LEU A 304 -6.17 16.33 -6.36
N ALA A 305 -5.01 15.74 -6.09
CA ALA A 305 -3.71 16.30 -6.44
C ALA A 305 -3.54 16.43 -7.97
N GLU A 306 -3.91 15.41 -8.73
CA GLU A 306 -3.88 15.43 -10.19
C GLU A 306 -4.75 16.57 -10.76
N ARG A 307 -5.99 16.71 -10.27
CA ARG A 307 -6.89 17.81 -10.66
C ARG A 307 -6.35 19.20 -10.28
N ALA A 308 -5.58 19.30 -9.22
CA ALA A 308 -4.96 20.57 -8.82
C ALA A 308 -3.81 20.96 -9.75
N VAL A 309 -3.07 19.97 -10.26
CA VAL A 309 -1.89 20.15 -11.12
C VAL A 309 -2.24 20.22 -12.59
N ASP A 310 -3.30 19.52 -13.06
CA ASP A 310 -3.72 19.54 -14.47
C ASP A 310 -4.58 20.79 -14.79
N PRO A 311 -4.05 21.74 -15.61
CA PRO A 311 -4.79 22.92 -16.03
C PRO A 311 -5.91 22.60 -17.03
N ARG A 312 -5.81 21.46 -17.76
CA ARG A 312 -6.76 21.08 -18.82
C ARG A 312 -8.07 20.52 -18.24
N GLY A 313 -8.01 19.83 -17.10
CA GLY A 313 -9.19 19.40 -16.38
C GLY A 313 -10.06 20.52 -15.79
N ARG A 314 -9.56 21.77 -15.79
CA ARG A 314 -10.34 22.95 -15.39
C ARG A 314 -11.26 23.49 -16.52
N ALA A 315 -11.06 23.07 -17.75
CA ALA A 315 -11.80 23.57 -18.92
C ALA A 315 -12.96 22.66 -19.36
N ALA A 316 -13.05 21.44 -18.88
CA ALA A 316 -14.13 20.48 -19.07
C ALA A 316 -15.03 20.41 -17.81
#